data_09b2571278dec78a59cff32c910e8b60
#
_entry.id   09b2571278dec78a59cff32c910e8b60
#
_cell.length_a   1.000
_cell.length_b   1.000
_cell.length_c   1.000
_cell.angle_alpha   90.00
_cell.angle_beta   90.00
_cell.angle_gamma   90.00
#
_symmetry.space_group_name_H-M   'P 1'
#
loop_
_entity.id
_entity.type
_entity.pdbx_description
1 polymer ?
#
loop_
_entity_poly.entity_id
_entity_poly.type
_entity_poly.pdbx_seq_one_letter_code
_entity_poly.pdbx_strand_id
1 'polypeptide(L)'
;MSLPHDLGGGLRLELRSRESVEEALALTRQNLDRLREWEPWAQGEQTLATARAYTEMVLANYTQGRMIPTLVYEGDAAVGSVSLKIDPLLGTGELGYWIDRGHEGRGIVTLACRALVDHALAAGLSRVEIRAATRNLRSRRVAERLGFTLEGTLRAALPVASRRLDLAVYGLIAGDPLPPAEPGRPAPSPDRKTR
;
A
#
# COMPACT_ATOMS: atom_id res chain seq x y z
N MET A 1 12.63 10.91 -2.72
CA MET A 1 11.26 11.48 -2.87
C MET A 1 11.03 12.46 -1.74
N SER A 2 10.58 13.66 -2.03
CA SER A 2 10.06 14.57 -1.01
C SER A 2 8.58 14.23 -0.76
N LEU A 3 8.12 14.33 0.49
CA LEU A 3 6.71 14.23 0.87
C LEU A 3 6.23 15.60 1.35
N PRO A 4 5.03 16.05 0.98
CA PRO A 4 4.07 15.35 0.12
C PRO A 4 4.59 15.16 -1.31
N HIS A 5 4.17 14.05 -1.96
CA HIS A 5 4.53 13.72 -3.33
C HIS A 5 3.28 13.70 -4.21
N ASP A 6 3.26 14.56 -5.23
CA ASP A 6 2.15 14.65 -6.18
C ASP A 6 2.17 13.43 -7.14
N LEU A 7 1.04 12.75 -7.22
CA LEU A 7 0.83 11.62 -8.13
C LEU A 7 0.06 12.03 -9.40
N GLY A 8 -0.34 13.28 -9.49
CA GLY A 8 -1.21 13.80 -10.54
C GLY A 8 -2.70 13.53 -10.30
N GLY A 9 -3.56 14.26 -11.04
CA GLY A 9 -5.02 14.08 -10.97
C GLY A 9 -5.64 14.38 -9.61
N GLY A 10 -5.02 15.22 -8.78
CA GLY A 10 -5.48 15.54 -7.42
C GLY A 10 -5.13 14.49 -6.38
N LEU A 11 -4.32 13.48 -6.76
CA LEU A 11 -3.80 12.44 -5.86
C LEU A 11 -2.43 12.81 -5.34
N ARG A 12 -2.15 12.53 -4.07
CA ARG A 12 -0.83 12.71 -3.47
C ARG A 12 -0.53 11.67 -2.40
N LEU A 13 0.75 11.44 -2.16
CA LEU A 13 1.26 10.71 -1.01
C LEU A 13 1.67 11.69 0.07
N GLU A 14 1.22 11.48 1.28
CA GLU A 14 1.69 12.19 2.47
C GLU A 14 2.28 11.23 3.49
N LEU A 15 3.31 11.68 4.19
CA LEU A 15 3.82 10.93 5.33
C LEU A 15 2.72 10.81 6.39
N ARG A 16 2.50 9.61 6.90
CA ARG A 16 1.64 9.43 8.05
C ARG A 16 2.15 10.25 9.22
N SER A 17 1.25 10.95 9.90
CA SER A 17 1.58 11.84 11.00
C SER A 17 0.68 11.60 12.22
N ARG A 18 0.98 12.26 13.34
CA ARG A 18 0.12 12.22 14.53
C ARG A 18 -1.24 12.86 14.28
N GLU A 19 -1.27 13.88 13.47
CA GLU A 19 -2.47 14.62 13.07
C GLU A 19 -3.39 13.76 12.19
N SER A 20 -2.83 12.86 11.37
CA SER A 20 -3.59 11.98 10.49
C SER A 20 -4.19 10.74 11.18
N VAL A 21 -3.97 10.56 12.50
CA VAL A 21 -4.38 9.33 13.21
C VAL A 21 -5.88 9.10 13.16
N GLU A 22 -6.67 10.12 13.46
CA GLU A 22 -8.12 9.98 13.56
C GLU A 22 -8.76 9.73 12.19
N GLU A 23 -8.29 10.43 11.16
CA GLU A 23 -8.70 10.23 9.79
C GLU A 23 -8.33 8.82 9.28
N ALA A 24 -7.10 8.40 9.49
CA ALA A 24 -6.65 7.06 9.11
C ALA A 24 -7.41 5.94 9.84
N LEU A 25 -7.79 6.16 11.12
CA LEU A 25 -8.61 5.24 11.88
C LEU A 25 -10.04 5.18 11.31
N ALA A 26 -10.64 6.33 11.02
CA ALA A 26 -11.98 6.39 10.42
C ALA A 26 -12.01 5.65 9.08
N LEU A 27 -11.04 5.91 8.21
CA LEU A 27 -10.88 5.23 6.93
C LEU A 27 -10.69 3.70 7.10
N THR A 28 -9.87 3.29 8.08
CA THR A 28 -9.66 1.87 8.40
C THR A 28 -10.98 1.20 8.83
N ARG A 29 -11.73 1.84 9.73
CA ARG A 29 -13.02 1.31 10.22
C ARG A 29 -14.06 1.16 9.11
N GLN A 30 -14.12 2.09 8.17
CA GLN A 30 -15.02 2.03 7.02
C GLN A 30 -14.74 0.84 6.10
N ASN A 31 -13.49 0.35 6.09
CA ASN A 31 -13.02 -0.72 5.22
C ASN A 31 -12.71 -2.03 5.97
N LEU A 32 -13.04 -2.11 7.26
CA LEU A 32 -12.57 -3.16 8.14
C LEU A 32 -13.07 -4.56 7.74
N ASP A 33 -14.28 -4.68 7.23
CA ASP A 33 -14.85 -5.92 6.71
C ASP A 33 -13.96 -6.57 5.64
N ARG A 34 -13.48 -5.74 4.70
CA ARG A 34 -12.62 -6.19 3.60
C ARG A 34 -11.18 -6.40 4.02
N LEU A 35 -10.66 -5.53 4.89
CA LEU A 35 -9.30 -5.67 5.40
C LEU A 35 -9.15 -6.98 6.20
N ARG A 36 -10.17 -7.39 6.94
CA ARG A 36 -10.21 -8.65 7.67
C ARG A 36 -10.13 -9.91 6.79
N GLU A 37 -10.43 -9.80 5.50
CA GLU A 37 -10.29 -10.94 4.60
C GLU A 37 -8.83 -11.30 4.34
N TRP A 38 -7.92 -10.31 4.39
CA TRP A 38 -6.55 -10.45 3.93
C TRP A 38 -5.48 -10.04 4.92
N GLU A 39 -5.83 -9.18 5.89
CA GLU A 39 -4.86 -8.52 6.76
C GLU A 39 -4.92 -9.08 8.18
N PRO A 40 -3.81 -9.71 8.67
CA PRO A 40 -3.74 -10.20 10.05
C PRO A 40 -3.97 -9.10 11.09
N TRP A 41 -3.42 -7.91 10.87
CA TRP A 41 -3.55 -6.77 11.79
C TRP A 41 -4.99 -6.27 11.94
N ALA A 42 -5.83 -6.45 10.91
CA ALA A 42 -7.23 -6.02 10.93
C ALA A 42 -8.11 -6.90 11.84
N GLN A 43 -7.61 -8.05 12.32
CA GLN A 43 -8.34 -8.93 13.24
C GLN A 43 -8.45 -8.31 14.64
N GLY A 44 -7.51 -7.45 15.01
CA GLY A 44 -7.51 -6.76 16.30
C GLY A 44 -8.52 -5.59 16.37
N GLU A 45 -8.66 -5.06 17.58
CA GLU A 45 -9.50 -3.89 17.83
C GLU A 45 -8.91 -2.64 17.15
N GLN A 46 -9.77 -1.89 16.46
CA GLN A 46 -9.44 -0.64 15.83
C GLN A 46 -9.90 0.52 16.72
N THR A 47 -9.11 0.84 17.74
CA THR A 47 -9.35 1.95 18.68
C THR A 47 -8.39 3.12 18.40
N LEU A 48 -8.70 4.28 18.96
CA LEU A 48 -7.79 5.44 18.87
C LEU A 48 -6.44 5.14 19.54
N ALA A 49 -6.44 4.36 20.63
CA ALA A 49 -5.21 3.97 21.32
C ALA A 49 -4.33 3.08 20.44
N THR A 50 -4.92 2.06 19.79
CA THR A 50 -4.16 1.18 18.88
C THR A 50 -3.68 1.92 17.63
N ALA A 51 -4.47 2.85 17.09
CA ALA A 51 -4.08 3.66 15.94
C ALA A 51 -2.93 4.63 16.27
N ARG A 52 -2.95 5.25 17.46
CA ARG A 52 -1.84 6.09 17.97
C ARG A 52 -0.57 5.28 18.16
N ALA A 53 -0.67 4.14 18.85
CA ALA A 53 0.48 3.25 19.07
C ALA A 53 1.12 2.78 17.75
N TYR A 54 0.29 2.39 16.77
CA TYR A 54 0.77 2.04 15.43
C TYR A 54 1.46 3.24 14.75
N THR A 55 0.88 4.44 14.83
CA THR A 55 1.48 5.64 14.23
C THR A 55 2.83 5.96 14.84
N GLU A 56 2.97 5.92 16.17
CA GLU A 56 4.27 6.13 16.83
C GLU A 56 5.30 5.09 16.39
N MET A 57 4.91 3.82 16.30
CA MET A 57 5.80 2.75 15.84
C MET A 57 6.29 2.99 14.40
N VAL A 58 5.42 3.34 13.46
CA VAL A 58 5.84 3.53 12.07
C VAL A 58 6.63 4.82 11.88
N LEU A 59 6.37 5.87 12.66
CA LEU A 59 7.19 7.09 12.68
C LEU A 59 8.59 6.83 13.26
N ALA A 60 8.70 6.03 14.31
CA ALA A 60 9.99 5.61 14.83
C ALA A 60 10.80 4.79 13.79
N ASN A 61 10.14 3.90 13.05
CA ASN A 61 10.79 3.17 11.95
C ASN A 61 11.17 4.11 10.79
N TYR A 62 10.37 5.13 10.51
CA TYR A 62 10.69 6.14 9.50
C TYR A 62 11.96 6.91 9.85
N THR A 63 12.09 7.40 11.09
CA THR A 63 13.30 8.10 11.54
C THR A 63 14.55 7.23 11.51
N GLN A 64 14.38 5.91 11.60
CA GLN A 64 15.47 4.93 11.51
C GLN A 64 15.77 4.48 10.06
N GLY A 65 15.07 5.03 9.06
CA GLY A 65 15.21 4.61 7.66
C GLY A 65 14.67 3.19 7.37
N ARG A 66 13.83 2.64 8.24
CA ARG A 66 13.29 1.27 8.13
C ARG A 66 11.90 1.20 7.56
N MET A 67 11.24 2.33 7.37
CA MET A 67 9.91 2.39 6.80
C MET A 67 9.61 3.75 6.18
N ILE A 68 8.81 3.78 5.11
CA ILE A 68 8.17 4.98 4.58
C ILE A 68 6.67 4.75 4.70
N PRO A 69 6.01 5.21 5.79
CA PRO A 69 4.59 5.04 5.99
C PRO A 69 3.83 6.22 5.37
N THR A 70 3.05 5.98 4.31
CA THR A 70 2.27 7.04 3.68
C THR A 70 0.78 6.76 3.69
N LEU A 71 0.00 7.84 3.65
CA LEU A 71 -1.40 7.84 3.28
C LEU A 71 -1.53 8.39 1.86
N VAL A 72 -2.51 7.87 1.14
CA VAL A 72 -2.89 8.37 -0.18
C VAL A 72 -4.06 9.32 0.00
N TYR A 73 -3.94 10.52 -0.51
CA TYR A 73 -4.99 11.53 -0.51
C TYR A 73 -5.54 11.77 -1.91
N GLU A 74 -6.84 11.99 -2.00
CA GLU A 74 -7.51 12.61 -3.13
C GLU A 74 -8.18 13.90 -2.66
N GLY A 75 -7.73 15.07 -3.16
CA GLY A 75 -8.09 16.34 -2.53
C GLY A 75 -7.67 16.34 -1.05
N ASP A 76 -8.59 16.66 -0.15
CA ASP A 76 -8.31 16.73 1.29
C ASP A 76 -8.66 15.44 2.06
N ALA A 77 -9.10 14.39 1.37
CA ALA A 77 -9.52 13.15 2.00
C ALA A 77 -8.47 12.05 1.83
N ALA A 78 -8.14 11.36 2.93
CA ALA A 78 -7.37 10.13 2.87
C ALA A 78 -8.23 9.01 2.25
N VAL A 79 -7.69 8.34 1.23
CA VAL A 79 -8.39 7.30 0.48
C VAL A 79 -7.70 5.94 0.55
N GLY A 80 -6.52 5.86 1.13
CA GLY A 80 -5.77 4.62 1.26
C GLY A 80 -4.46 4.77 2.00
N SER A 81 -3.73 3.69 2.12
CA SER A 81 -2.40 3.66 2.71
C SER A 81 -1.48 2.82 1.84
N VAL A 82 -0.29 3.33 1.63
CA VAL A 82 0.82 2.61 1.00
C VAL A 82 2.05 2.81 1.84
N SER A 83 2.79 1.75 2.10
CA SER A 83 4.01 1.81 2.88
C SER A 83 5.11 0.97 2.26
N LEU A 84 6.34 1.39 2.45
CA LEU A 84 7.53 0.63 2.11
C LEU A 84 8.27 0.30 3.41
N LYS A 85 8.29 -0.96 3.80
CA LYS A 85 9.13 -1.45 4.88
C LYS A 85 10.51 -1.75 4.30
N ILE A 86 11.57 -1.30 4.96
CA ILE A 86 12.95 -1.39 4.48
C ILE A 86 13.76 -2.26 5.44
N ASP A 87 14.48 -3.22 4.89
CA ASP A 87 15.56 -3.90 5.56
C ASP A 87 16.89 -3.30 5.05
N PRO A 88 17.53 -2.41 5.81
CA PRO A 88 18.75 -1.75 5.37
C PRO A 88 19.96 -2.69 5.32
N LEU A 89 19.93 -3.81 6.07
CA LEU A 89 20.99 -4.79 6.07
C LEU A 89 20.98 -5.63 4.78
N LEU A 90 19.78 -6.01 4.34
CA LEU A 90 19.60 -6.77 3.10
C LEU A 90 19.51 -5.88 1.86
N GLY A 91 19.32 -4.57 2.02
CA GLY A 91 19.07 -3.65 0.91
C GLY A 91 17.75 -3.94 0.18
N THR A 92 16.73 -4.41 0.93
CA THR A 92 15.43 -4.81 0.36
C THR A 92 14.29 -4.00 0.93
N GLY A 93 13.21 -3.87 0.16
CA GLY A 93 11.97 -3.24 0.57
C GLY A 93 10.77 -4.16 0.39
N GLU A 94 9.75 -4.03 1.23
CA GLU A 94 8.46 -4.71 1.08
C GLU A 94 7.34 -3.67 1.06
N LEU A 95 6.53 -3.68 0.00
CA LEU A 95 5.36 -2.82 -0.16
C LEU A 95 4.14 -3.44 0.51
N GLY A 96 3.48 -2.64 1.37
CA GLY A 96 2.16 -2.93 1.90
C GLY A 96 1.17 -1.83 1.49
N TYR A 97 -0.04 -2.20 1.07
CA TYR A 97 -1.03 -1.24 0.59
C TYR A 97 -2.46 -1.72 0.71
N TRP A 98 -3.35 -0.74 0.83
CA TRP A 98 -4.79 -0.92 0.68
C TRP A 98 -5.44 0.40 0.29
N ILE A 99 -6.66 0.32 -0.26
CA ILE A 99 -7.42 1.48 -0.75
C ILE A 99 -8.88 1.38 -0.31
N ASP A 100 -9.51 2.51 -0.09
CA ASP A 100 -10.95 2.57 0.16
C ASP A 100 -11.76 1.94 -0.99
N ARG A 101 -12.87 1.30 -0.63
CA ARG A 101 -13.76 0.60 -1.58
C ARG A 101 -14.20 1.50 -2.74
N GLY A 102 -14.54 2.75 -2.44
CA GLY A 102 -14.99 3.72 -3.45
C GLY A 102 -13.91 4.13 -4.45
N HIS A 103 -12.64 3.82 -4.15
CA HIS A 103 -11.48 4.25 -4.95
C HIS A 103 -10.78 3.09 -5.67
N GLU A 104 -11.34 1.86 -5.58
CA GLU A 104 -10.81 0.70 -6.28
C GLU A 104 -10.94 0.80 -7.81
N GLY A 105 -10.07 0.08 -8.52
CA GLY A 105 -10.12 -0.05 -9.99
C GLY A 105 -9.68 1.19 -10.75
N ARG A 106 -9.26 2.26 -10.07
CA ARG A 106 -8.84 3.53 -10.65
C ARG A 106 -7.31 3.63 -10.88
N GLY A 107 -6.55 2.61 -10.55
CA GLY A 107 -5.09 2.61 -10.69
C GLY A 107 -4.33 3.35 -9.59
N ILE A 108 -5.01 3.94 -8.60
CA ILE A 108 -4.43 4.78 -7.54
C ILE A 108 -3.33 4.03 -6.78
N VAL A 109 -3.59 2.79 -6.35
CA VAL A 109 -2.59 1.96 -5.65
C VAL A 109 -1.36 1.71 -6.52
N THR A 110 -1.57 1.44 -7.81
CA THR A 110 -0.46 1.21 -8.75
C THR A 110 0.44 2.44 -8.87
N LEU A 111 -0.15 3.63 -8.99
CA LEU A 111 0.59 4.90 -9.02
C LEU A 111 1.36 5.14 -7.71
N ALA A 112 0.69 4.98 -6.57
CA ALA A 112 1.29 5.20 -5.27
C ALA A 112 2.45 4.23 -5.00
N CYS A 113 2.26 2.93 -5.29
CA CYS A 113 3.32 1.93 -5.18
C CYS A 113 4.46 2.22 -6.14
N ARG A 114 4.18 2.67 -7.39
CA ARG A 114 5.20 3.03 -8.35
C ARG A 114 6.11 4.14 -7.82
N ALA A 115 5.57 5.18 -7.23
CA ALA A 115 6.35 6.27 -6.65
C ALA A 115 7.29 5.78 -5.53
N LEU A 116 6.83 4.84 -4.68
CA LEU A 116 7.68 4.25 -3.64
C LEU A 116 8.72 3.29 -4.21
N VAL A 117 8.41 2.53 -5.27
CA VAL A 117 9.39 1.68 -5.99
C VAL A 117 10.50 2.52 -6.61
N ASP A 118 10.13 3.55 -7.37
CA ASP A 118 11.10 4.44 -8.01
C ASP A 118 12.00 5.11 -6.96
N HIS A 119 11.43 5.53 -5.83
CA HIS A 119 12.21 6.07 -4.72
C HIS A 119 13.15 5.02 -4.10
N ALA A 120 12.65 3.80 -3.85
CA ALA A 120 13.43 2.72 -3.26
C ALA A 120 14.67 2.38 -4.09
N LEU A 121 14.47 2.18 -5.40
CA LEU A 121 15.56 1.86 -6.33
C LEU A 121 16.54 3.03 -6.46
N ALA A 122 16.04 4.27 -6.56
CA ALA A 122 16.88 5.48 -6.60
C ALA A 122 17.68 5.69 -5.30
N ALA A 123 17.15 5.23 -4.16
CA ALA A 123 17.85 5.23 -2.88
C ALA A 123 18.85 4.08 -2.71
N GLY A 124 18.99 3.20 -3.71
CA GLY A 124 19.97 2.12 -3.75
C GLY A 124 19.49 0.77 -3.20
N LEU A 125 18.18 0.59 -2.97
CA LEU A 125 17.67 -0.74 -2.67
C LEU A 125 17.88 -1.64 -3.90
N SER A 126 18.36 -2.85 -3.68
CA SER A 126 18.61 -3.82 -4.75
C SER A 126 17.32 -4.59 -5.14
N ARG A 127 16.31 -4.59 -4.27
CA ARG A 127 15.11 -5.39 -4.44
C ARG A 127 13.91 -4.77 -3.72
N VAL A 128 12.74 -4.87 -4.35
CA VAL A 128 11.44 -4.57 -3.72
C VAL A 128 10.53 -5.79 -3.86
N GLU A 129 9.79 -6.11 -2.81
CA GLU A 129 8.84 -7.21 -2.78
C GLU A 129 7.40 -6.73 -2.61
N ILE A 130 6.47 -7.53 -3.15
CA ILE A 130 5.05 -7.49 -2.83
C ILE A 130 4.65 -8.91 -2.44
N ARG A 131 4.00 -9.04 -1.28
CA ARG A 131 3.47 -10.31 -0.80
C ARG A 131 1.96 -10.22 -0.68
N ALA A 132 1.25 -11.16 -1.31
CA ALA A 132 -0.20 -11.16 -1.33
C ALA A 132 -0.76 -12.58 -1.14
N ALA A 133 -1.89 -12.71 -0.44
CA ALA A 133 -2.60 -13.99 -0.44
C ALA A 133 -2.90 -14.42 -1.88
N THR A 134 -2.67 -15.69 -2.21
CA THR A 134 -2.83 -16.21 -3.58
C THR A 134 -4.22 -15.97 -4.16
N ARG A 135 -5.25 -15.90 -3.30
CA ARG A 135 -6.63 -15.61 -3.67
C ARG A 135 -6.96 -14.12 -3.77
N ASN A 136 -6.08 -13.23 -3.29
CA ASN A 136 -6.25 -11.78 -3.43
C ASN A 136 -5.80 -11.33 -4.83
N LEU A 137 -6.62 -11.64 -5.83
CA LEU A 137 -6.31 -11.36 -7.23
C LEU A 137 -6.14 -9.85 -7.49
N ARG A 138 -6.79 -8.98 -6.71
CA ARG A 138 -6.66 -7.53 -6.85
C ARG A 138 -5.26 -7.07 -6.48
N SER A 139 -4.75 -7.52 -5.34
CA SER A 139 -3.38 -7.20 -4.89
C SER A 139 -2.33 -7.78 -5.85
N ARG A 140 -2.50 -9.03 -6.30
CA ARG A 140 -1.60 -9.67 -7.27
C ARG A 140 -1.50 -8.89 -8.59
N ARG A 141 -2.64 -8.40 -9.10
CA ARG A 141 -2.67 -7.57 -10.32
C ARG A 141 -1.92 -6.24 -10.17
N VAL A 142 -1.81 -5.69 -8.95
CA VAL A 142 -0.96 -4.50 -8.71
C VAL A 142 0.50 -4.86 -8.94
N ALA A 143 0.98 -5.96 -8.35
CA ALA A 143 2.35 -6.43 -8.55
C ALA A 143 2.65 -6.69 -10.03
N GLU A 144 1.77 -7.39 -10.74
CA GLU A 144 1.90 -7.72 -12.16
C GLU A 144 1.95 -6.45 -13.04
N ARG A 145 1.10 -5.45 -12.78
CA ARG A 145 1.13 -4.17 -13.51
C ARG A 145 2.38 -3.34 -13.26
N LEU A 146 2.98 -3.48 -12.09
CA LEU A 146 4.24 -2.82 -11.74
C LEU A 146 5.47 -3.53 -12.30
N GLY A 147 5.29 -4.68 -12.98
CA GLY A 147 6.39 -5.45 -13.56
C GLY A 147 7.08 -6.41 -12.59
N PHE A 148 6.50 -6.64 -11.42
CA PHE A 148 7.04 -7.62 -10.48
C PHE A 148 6.90 -9.04 -11.02
N THR A 149 7.93 -9.84 -10.85
CA THR A 149 7.94 -11.27 -11.20
C THR A 149 7.41 -12.11 -10.05
N LEU A 150 6.48 -13.03 -10.32
CA LEU A 150 6.08 -14.04 -9.34
C LEU A 150 7.22 -15.04 -9.15
N GLU A 151 7.80 -15.08 -7.97
CA GLU A 151 8.95 -15.94 -7.67
C GLU A 151 8.57 -17.25 -6.98
N GLY A 152 7.39 -17.26 -6.36
CA GLY A 152 6.92 -18.48 -5.69
C GLY A 152 5.69 -18.29 -4.84
N THR A 153 5.31 -19.37 -4.18
CA THR A 153 4.19 -19.42 -3.23
C THR A 153 4.63 -20.10 -1.96
N LEU A 154 4.46 -19.40 -0.84
CA LEU A 154 4.68 -19.94 0.50
C LEU A 154 3.37 -20.54 1.00
N ARG A 155 3.33 -21.85 1.21
CA ARG A 155 2.12 -22.55 1.67
C ARG A 155 1.79 -22.19 3.12
N ALA A 156 0.52 -21.89 3.39
CA ALA A 156 -0.01 -21.58 4.73
C ALA A 156 0.78 -20.51 5.52
N ALA A 157 1.40 -19.55 4.80
CA ALA A 157 2.31 -18.57 5.41
C ALA A 157 1.58 -17.38 6.03
N LEU A 158 0.37 -17.04 5.56
CA LEU A 158 -0.36 -15.88 6.03
C LEU A 158 -1.48 -16.29 7.00
N PRO A 159 -1.35 -16.04 8.32
CA PRO A 159 -2.42 -16.28 9.27
C PRO A 159 -3.47 -15.18 9.19
N VAL A 160 -4.74 -15.51 8.91
CA VAL A 160 -5.87 -14.57 8.88
C VAL A 160 -7.04 -15.20 9.63
N ALA A 161 -7.40 -14.65 10.79
CA ALA A 161 -8.35 -15.22 11.72
C ALA A 161 -8.01 -16.70 12.04
N SER A 162 -8.93 -17.62 11.85
CA SER A 162 -8.71 -19.07 12.06
C SER A 162 -8.10 -19.79 10.85
N ARG A 163 -7.79 -19.07 9.76
CA ARG A 163 -7.29 -19.66 8.50
C ARG A 163 -5.80 -19.39 8.32
N ARG A 164 -5.17 -20.25 7.56
CA ARG A 164 -3.85 -19.98 6.99
C ARG A 164 -3.96 -19.96 5.48
N LEU A 165 -3.54 -18.86 4.88
CA LEU A 165 -3.58 -18.65 3.44
C LEU A 165 -2.19 -18.86 2.84
N ASP A 166 -2.17 -19.33 1.59
CA ASP A 166 -0.95 -19.35 0.80
C ASP A 166 -0.61 -17.93 0.37
N LEU A 167 0.68 -17.59 0.39
CA LEU A 167 1.21 -16.27 0.12
C LEU A 167 2.04 -16.30 -1.16
N ALA A 168 1.60 -15.59 -2.19
CA ALA A 168 2.36 -15.35 -3.40
C ALA A 168 3.43 -14.28 -3.12
N VAL A 169 4.67 -14.54 -3.49
CA VAL A 169 5.82 -13.64 -3.35
C VAL A 169 6.20 -13.13 -4.73
N TYR A 170 6.17 -11.83 -4.88
CA TYR A 170 6.57 -11.11 -6.09
C TYR A 170 7.81 -10.29 -5.80
N GLY A 171 8.80 -10.34 -6.68
CA GLY A 171 10.04 -9.58 -6.61
C GLY A 171 10.23 -8.66 -7.80
N LEU A 172 10.85 -7.52 -7.56
CA LEU A 172 11.40 -6.60 -8.55
C LEU A 172 12.82 -6.27 -8.13
N ILE A 173 13.80 -6.47 -9.00
CA ILE A 173 15.20 -6.18 -8.73
C ILE A 173 15.66 -4.91 -9.47
N ALA A 174 16.69 -4.26 -8.95
CA ALA A 174 17.29 -3.12 -9.61
C ALA A 174 17.80 -3.53 -11.00
N GLY A 175 17.34 -2.82 -12.04
CA GLY A 175 17.63 -3.13 -13.45
C GLY A 175 16.51 -3.86 -14.18
N ASP A 176 15.50 -4.36 -13.50
CA ASP A 176 14.30 -4.89 -14.16
C ASP A 176 13.56 -3.77 -14.93
N PRO A 177 12.96 -4.09 -16.09
CA PRO A 177 12.18 -3.12 -16.83
C PRO A 177 10.90 -2.77 -16.06
N LEU A 178 10.76 -1.47 -15.75
CA LEU A 178 9.53 -0.95 -15.19
C LEU A 178 8.58 -0.57 -16.32
N PRO A 179 7.32 -1.06 -16.32
CA PRO A 179 6.31 -0.61 -17.26
C PRO A 179 6.11 0.91 -17.15
N PRO A 180 5.72 1.61 -18.23
CA PRO A 180 5.39 3.03 -18.14
C PRO A 180 4.32 3.28 -17.09
N ALA A 181 4.45 4.39 -16.35
CA ALA A 181 3.44 4.80 -15.39
C ALA A 181 2.17 5.17 -16.15
N GLU A 182 1.09 4.41 -15.99
CA GLU A 182 -0.22 4.80 -16.51
C GLU A 182 -0.83 5.85 -15.55
N PRO A 183 -1.31 7.00 -16.08
CA PRO A 183 -2.01 7.95 -15.25
C PRO A 183 -3.27 7.32 -14.65
N GLY A 184 -3.54 7.61 -13.38
CA GLY A 184 -4.75 7.14 -12.70
C GLY A 184 -6.00 7.51 -13.47
N ARG A 185 -6.93 6.56 -13.58
CA ARG A 185 -8.21 6.82 -14.23
C ARG A 185 -8.99 7.84 -13.40
N PRO A 186 -9.51 8.93 -14.01
CA PRO A 186 -10.34 9.89 -13.29
C PRO A 186 -11.57 9.21 -12.70
N ALA A 187 -12.11 9.80 -11.62
CA ALA A 187 -13.37 9.35 -11.05
C ALA A 187 -14.46 9.27 -12.14
N PRO A 188 -15.32 8.24 -12.12
CA PRO A 188 -16.48 8.24 -13.01
C PRO A 188 -17.32 9.47 -12.70
N SER A 189 -17.62 10.26 -13.73
CA SER A 189 -18.49 11.43 -13.61
C SER A 189 -19.82 11.02 -12.98
N PRO A 190 -20.38 11.78 -12.02
CA PRO A 190 -21.62 11.45 -11.33
C PRO A 190 -22.87 11.51 -12.24
N ASP A 191 -22.75 11.99 -13.47
CA ASP A 191 -23.84 12.19 -14.43
C ASP A 191 -23.86 11.13 -15.54
N ARG A 192 -24.45 9.98 -15.24
CA ARG A 192 -25.21 9.16 -16.19
C ARG A 192 -26.31 8.39 -15.46
N LYS A 193 -27.26 9.09 -14.87
CA LYS A 193 -28.59 8.51 -14.71
C LYS A 193 -29.27 8.60 -16.09
N THR A 194 -29.33 7.45 -16.73
CA THR A 194 -30.11 7.15 -17.92
C THR A 194 -31.54 7.67 -17.78
N ARG A 195 -31.95 8.40 -18.75
CA ARG A 195 -33.41 8.55 -19.09
C ARG A 195 -33.92 7.22 -19.58
#